data_45842f0e07dff583068aa2e5767b6a75
#
_entry.id   45842f0e07dff583068aa2e5767b6a75
#
_cell.length_a   1.000
_cell.length_b   1.000
_cell.length_c   1.000
_cell.angle_alpha   90.00
_cell.angle_beta   90.00
_cell.angle_gamma   90.00
#
_symmetry.space_group_name_H-M   'P 1'
#
loop_
_entity.id
_entity.type
_entity.pdbx_description
1 polymer ?
#
loop_
_entity_poly.entity_id
_entity_poly.type
_entity_poly.pdbx_seq_one_letter_code
_entity_poly.pdbx_strand_id
1 'polypeptide(L)'
;NWYENDGSENFTERSIEGNLNGALGLAINDMDGDGDLDIFATAFVGNTVEWYENNGSQSFTKNNIGTLGAAYDVRVNDLDGDGDMDVIASGRSGNKMVWYANDGSQSFTENVIDNSIDGPANFDVKDVDEDGDFDLVVAVLDANDVVFYQNDGSENFTKNTIDSNLPAARDVIIADSDGNGD
;
A
#
# COMPACT_ATOMS: atom_id res chain seq x y z
N ASN A 1 -16.43 -3.67 6.14
CA ASN A 1 -17.70 -3.59 5.41
C ASN A 1 -17.52 -2.76 4.14
N TRP A 2 -18.34 -3.00 3.14
CA TRP A 2 -18.53 -2.15 1.98
C TRP A 2 -20.03 -1.83 1.81
N TYR A 3 -20.32 -0.80 1.03
CA TYR A 3 -21.68 -0.34 0.85
C TYR A 3 -22.04 -0.41 -0.63
N GLU A 4 -22.98 -1.30 -0.96
CA GLU A 4 -23.51 -1.45 -2.30
C GLU A 4 -24.49 -0.30 -2.60
N ASN A 5 -24.20 0.47 -3.66
CA ASN A 5 -25.10 1.50 -4.16
C ASN A 5 -26.03 0.89 -5.23
N ASP A 6 -27.35 1.00 -5.06
CA ASP A 6 -28.36 0.49 -6.00
C ASP A 6 -28.56 1.38 -7.26
N GLY A 7 -27.73 2.43 -7.40
CA GLY A 7 -27.85 3.42 -8.47
C GLY A 7 -28.93 4.48 -8.24
N SER A 8 -29.60 4.46 -7.09
CA SER A 8 -30.63 5.43 -6.70
C SER A 8 -30.32 6.08 -5.34
N GLU A 9 -29.01 6.17 -5.02
CA GLU A 9 -28.48 6.75 -3.78
C GLU A 9 -28.87 5.96 -2.50
N ASN A 10 -29.33 4.72 -2.64
CA ASN A 10 -29.51 3.84 -1.46
C ASN A 10 -28.31 2.93 -1.32
N PHE A 11 -27.79 2.82 -0.09
CA PHE A 11 -26.62 2.03 0.24
C PHE A 11 -26.99 0.86 1.15
N THR A 12 -26.60 -0.34 0.74
CA THR A 12 -26.78 -1.56 1.55
C THR A 12 -25.42 -2.00 2.09
N GLU A 13 -25.34 -2.12 3.42
CA GLU A 13 -24.13 -2.61 4.07
C GLU A 13 -23.92 -4.10 3.79
N ARG A 14 -22.68 -4.45 3.41
CA ARG A 14 -22.20 -5.81 3.18
C ARG A 14 -20.95 -6.05 4.01
N SER A 15 -20.90 -7.20 4.66
CA SER A 15 -19.72 -7.58 5.46
C SER A 15 -18.68 -8.30 4.58
N ILE A 16 -17.41 -7.91 4.68
CA ILE A 16 -16.27 -8.64 4.12
C ILE A 16 -15.75 -9.59 5.20
N GLU A 17 -15.35 -9.04 6.33
CA GLU A 17 -14.93 -9.78 7.51
C GLU A 17 -15.30 -9.00 8.77
N GLY A 18 -15.79 -9.71 9.78
CA GLY A 18 -16.23 -9.08 11.03
C GLY A 18 -15.12 -8.73 12.02
N ASN A 19 -13.83 -9.04 11.74
CA ASN A 19 -12.82 -9.04 12.80
C ASN A 19 -11.38 -8.72 12.37
N LEU A 20 -11.18 -7.76 11.46
CA LEU A 20 -9.84 -7.23 11.19
C LEU A 20 -9.43 -6.28 12.32
N ASN A 21 -8.47 -6.70 13.15
CA ASN A 21 -8.13 -5.99 14.39
C ASN A 21 -7.33 -4.71 14.12
N GLY A 22 -8.03 -3.56 14.15
CA GLY A 22 -7.43 -2.26 13.87
C GLY A 22 -7.20 -2.03 12.38
N ALA A 23 -8.17 -2.35 11.53
CA ALA A 23 -8.13 -2.01 10.11
C ALA A 23 -7.83 -0.52 9.90
N LEU A 24 -6.85 -0.18 9.05
CA LEU A 24 -6.40 1.19 8.85
C LEU A 24 -6.19 1.53 7.37
N GLY A 25 -5.17 0.99 6.70
CA GLY A 25 -4.92 1.18 5.28
C GLY A 25 -5.81 0.29 4.41
N LEU A 26 -6.16 0.78 3.23
CA LEU A 26 -6.99 0.08 2.27
C LEU A 26 -6.49 0.36 0.84
N ALA A 27 -6.41 -0.68 0.04
CA ALA A 27 -6.23 -0.59 -1.41
C ALA A 27 -7.19 -1.55 -2.12
N ILE A 28 -7.44 -1.32 -3.40
CA ILE A 28 -8.24 -2.18 -4.27
C ILE A 28 -7.49 -2.41 -5.58
N ASN A 29 -7.46 -3.65 -6.03
CA ASN A 29 -6.86 -4.04 -7.31
C ASN A 29 -7.40 -5.42 -7.71
N ASP A 30 -7.30 -5.79 -8.97
CA ASP A 30 -7.54 -7.14 -9.48
C ASP A 30 -6.19 -7.88 -9.41
N MET A 31 -5.95 -8.64 -8.32
CA MET A 31 -4.65 -9.26 -8.04
C MET A 31 -4.41 -10.54 -8.84
N ASP A 32 -5.48 -11.30 -9.09
CA ASP A 32 -5.38 -12.60 -9.76
C ASP A 32 -5.75 -12.55 -11.24
N GLY A 33 -6.14 -11.36 -11.74
CA GLY A 33 -6.45 -11.11 -13.15
C GLY A 33 -7.77 -11.72 -13.61
N ASP A 34 -8.70 -12.01 -12.69
CA ASP A 34 -10.00 -12.61 -13.00
C ASP A 34 -11.06 -11.57 -13.43
N GLY A 35 -10.76 -10.28 -13.30
CA GLY A 35 -11.59 -9.13 -13.66
C GLY A 35 -12.44 -8.59 -12.53
N ASP A 36 -12.40 -9.17 -11.34
CA ASP A 36 -13.10 -8.73 -10.15
C ASP A 36 -12.16 -8.01 -9.17
N LEU A 37 -12.54 -6.85 -8.67
CA LEU A 37 -11.67 -6.09 -7.77
C LEU A 37 -11.59 -6.73 -6.39
N ASP A 38 -10.37 -6.96 -5.94
CA ASP A 38 -10.01 -7.43 -4.62
C ASP A 38 -9.77 -6.29 -3.64
N ILE A 39 -9.70 -6.62 -2.36
CA ILE A 39 -9.46 -5.66 -1.30
C ILE A 39 -8.20 -6.04 -0.53
N PHE A 40 -7.31 -5.05 -0.34
CA PHE A 40 -6.13 -5.15 0.50
C PHE A 40 -6.35 -4.30 1.74
N ALA A 41 -5.97 -4.80 2.90
CA ALA A 41 -6.11 -4.06 4.14
C ALA A 41 -4.97 -4.31 5.11
N THR A 42 -4.58 -3.26 5.83
CA THR A 42 -3.67 -3.38 6.96
C THR A 42 -4.43 -3.51 8.27
N ALA A 43 -3.88 -4.30 9.19
CA ALA A 43 -4.37 -4.43 10.56
C ALA A 43 -3.35 -3.86 11.55
N PHE A 44 -3.51 -2.60 11.95
CA PHE A 44 -2.58 -1.90 12.83
C PHE A 44 -2.35 -2.61 14.17
N VAL A 45 -3.42 -3.07 14.82
CA VAL A 45 -3.33 -3.83 16.08
C VAL A 45 -3.04 -5.31 15.83
N GLY A 46 -3.52 -5.85 14.71
CA GLY A 46 -3.28 -7.23 14.29
C GLY A 46 -1.86 -7.46 13.78
N ASN A 47 -1.14 -6.42 13.36
CA ASN A 47 0.18 -6.48 12.75
C ASN A 47 0.23 -7.33 11.47
N THR A 48 -0.80 -7.27 10.63
CA THR A 48 -0.87 -8.04 9.39
C THR A 48 -1.22 -7.18 8.19
N VAL A 49 -0.80 -7.64 7.01
CA VAL A 49 -1.26 -7.18 5.71
C VAL A 49 -2.08 -8.32 5.11
N GLU A 50 -3.32 -8.01 4.74
CA GLU A 50 -4.31 -9.00 4.32
C GLU A 50 -4.81 -8.69 2.92
N TRP A 51 -5.06 -9.74 2.14
CA TRP A 51 -5.75 -9.71 0.86
C TRP A 51 -7.08 -10.46 0.97
N TYR A 52 -8.13 -9.84 0.50
CA TYR A 52 -9.47 -10.40 0.40
C TYR A 52 -9.81 -10.58 -1.07
N GLU A 53 -9.58 -11.79 -1.57
CA GLU A 53 -9.88 -12.23 -2.93
C GLU A 53 -11.40 -12.24 -3.15
N ASN A 54 -11.86 -11.52 -4.17
CA ASN A 54 -13.25 -11.45 -4.58
C ASN A 54 -13.53 -12.51 -5.66
N ASN A 55 -14.54 -13.31 -5.50
CA ASN A 55 -14.90 -14.35 -6.47
C ASN A 55 -15.97 -13.92 -7.50
N GLY A 56 -16.15 -12.61 -7.71
CA GLY A 56 -17.14 -12.04 -8.61
C GLY A 56 -18.60 -12.16 -8.17
N SER A 57 -18.86 -12.79 -7.05
CA SER A 57 -20.19 -12.96 -6.48
C SER A 57 -20.32 -12.25 -5.12
N GLN A 58 -19.47 -11.22 -4.88
CA GLN A 58 -19.44 -10.46 -3.63
C GLN A 58 -19.09 -11.33 -2.40
N SER A 59 -18.37 -12.43 -2.62
CA SER A 59 -17.86 -13.29 -1.57
C SER A 59 -16.35 -13.19 -1.54
N PHE A 60 -15.80 -12.92 -0.37
CA PHE A 60 -14.38 -12.63 -0.17
C PHE A 60 -13.70 -13.77 0.58
N THR A 61 -12.55 -14.22 0.07
CA THR A 61 -11.67 -15.18 0.73
C THR A 61 -10.48 -14.42 1.32
N LYS A 62 -10.26 -14.56 2.62
CA LYS A 62 -9.15 -13.90 3.30
C LYS A 62 -7.85 -14.67 3.12
N ASN A 63 -6.83 -13.99 2.65
CA ASN A 63 -5.46 -14.48 2.52
C ASN A 63 -4.51 -13.56 3.31
N ASN A 64 -3.60 -14.12 4.09
CA ASN A 64 -2.57 -13.34 4.78
C ASN A 64 -1.36 -13.18 3.87
N ILE A 65 -0.98 -11.93 3.57
CA ILE A 65 0.21 -11.62 2.77
C ILE A 65 1.45 -11.63 3.66
N GLY A 66 1.38 -10.98 4.83
CA GLY A 66 2.52 -10.90 5.71
C GLY A 66 2.24 -10.33 7.10
N THR A 67 3.26 -10.39 7.96
CA THR A 67 3.22 -9.80 9.31
C THR A 67 4.11 -8.58 9.35
N LEU A 68 3.54 -7.42 9.70
CA LEU A 68 4.22 -6.13 9.71
C LEU A 68 3.81 -5.33 10.95
N GLY A 69 4.78 -4.96 11.79
CA GLY A 69 4.52 -4.31 13.08
C GLY A 69 3.76 -3.00 12.96
N ALA A 70 2.54 -2.94 13.51
CA ALA A 70 1.59 -1.84 13.34
C ALA A 70 1.44 -1.45 11.87
N ALA A 71 1.06 -2.43 11.02
CA ALA A 71 0.83 -2.22 9.60
C ALA A 71 -0.13 -1.03 9.39
N TYR A 72 0.34 0.02 8.70
CA TYR A 72 -0.33 1.32 8.67
C TYR A 72 -1.05 1.57 7.36
N ASP A 73 -0.33 1.56 6.24
CA ASP A 73 -0.88 1.79 4.92
C ASP A 73 -0.48 0.70 3.93
N VAL A 74 -1.21 0.57 2.82
CA VAL A 74 -1.00 -0.41 1.76
C VAL A 74 -1.28 0.19 0.39
N ARG A 75 -0.45 -0.15 -0.60
CA ARG A 75 -0.66 0.12 -2.02
C ARG A 75 -0.41 -1.13 -2.83
N VAL A 76 -0.94 -1.16 -4.05
CA VAL A 76 -0.77 -2.26 -5.00
C VAL A 76 -0.30 -1.68 -6.33
N ASN A 77 0.89 -2.08 -6.76
CA ASN A 77 1.51 -1.68 -8.03
C ASN A 77 2.46 -2.78 -8.49
N ASP A 78 2.73 -2.87 -9.78
CA ASP A 78 3.81 -3.68 -10.35
C ASP A 78 5.13 -2.94 -10.09
N LEU A 79 5.81 -3.28 -8.97
CA LEU A 79 6.94 -2.50 -8.46
C LEU A 79 8.28 -2.90 -9.07
N ASP A 80 8.40 -4.16 -9.52
CA ASP A 80 9.63 -4.68 -10.15
C ASP A 80 9.52 -4.78 -11.68
N GLY A 81 8.34 -4.44 -12.25
CA GLY A 81 8.14 -4.37 -13.69
C GLY A 81 7.99 -5.73 -14.37
N ASP A 82 7.66 -6.79 -13.61
CA ASP A 82 7.50 -8.13 -14.15
C ASP A 82 6.11 -8.41 -14.76
N GLY A 83 5.16 -7.50 -14.52
CA GLY A 83 3.80 -7.52 -15.03
C GLY A 83 2.76 -8.05 -14.03
N ASP A 84 3.19 -8.52 -12.88
CA ASP A 84 2.33 -8.99 -11.80
C ASP A 84 2.18 -7.89 -10.73
N MET A 85 1.00 -7.77 -10.12
CA MET A 85 0.77 -6.75 -9.10
C MET A 85 1.41 -7.14 -7.76
N ASP A 86 2.19 -6.25 -7.17
CA ASP A 86 2.84 -6.38 -5.88
C ASP A 86 2.09 -5.62 -4.78
N VAL A 87 2.39 -5.92 -3.53
CA VAL A 87 1.81 -5.24 -2.38
C VAL A 87 2.88 -4.49 -1.59
N ILE A 88 2.77 -3.17 -1.52
CA ILE A 88 3.68 -2.30 -0.78
C ILE A 88 2.99 -1.92 0.55
N ALA A 89 3.72 -1.95 1.67
CA ALA A 89 3.15 -1.63 2.96
C ALA A 89 4.12 -0.91 3.90
N SER A 90 3.56 -0.03 4.74
CA SER A 90 4.27 0.64 5.82
C SER A 90 3.96 -0.01 7.17
N GLY A 91 5.00 -0.20 8.01
CA GLY A 91 4.90 -0.74 9.36
C GLY A 91 5.42 0.24 10.40
N ARG A 92 4.52 0.98 11.06
CA ARG A 92 4.88 2.08 11.94
C ARG A 92 5.73 1.63 13.13
N SER A 93 5.28 0.68 13.94
CA SER A 93 6.05 0.21 15.10
C SER A 93 7.18 -0.74 14.71
N GLY A 94 7.15 -1.26 13.49
CA GLY A 94 8.23 -2.04 12.91
C GLY A 94 9.37 -1.17 12.37
N ASN A 95 9.16 0.15 12.25
CA ASN A 95 10.08 1.08 11.61
C ASN A 95 10.52 0.60 10.23
N LYS A 96 9.54 0.19 9.41
CA LYS A 96 9.81 -0.61 8.23
C LYS A 96 8.91 -0.21 7.06
N MET A 97 9.51 -0.03 5.88
CA MET A 97 8.83 -0.07 4.58
C MET A 97 9.18 -1.38 3.90
N VAL A 98 8.17 -2.06 3.40
CA VAL A 98 8.34 -3.35 2.70
C VAL A 98 7.50 -3.37 1.43
N TRP A 99 7.87 -4.26 0.53
CA TRP A 99 6.99 -4.72 -0.52
C TRP A 99 7.01 -6.24 -0.56
N TYR A 100 5.92 -6.82 -1.01
CA TYR A 100 5.71 -8.25 -1.16
C TYR A 100 5.61 -8.54 -2.64
N ALA A 101 6.71 -9.05 -3.23
CA ALA A 101 6.76 -9.43 -4.63
C ALA A 101 5.84 -10.61 -4.87
N ASN A 102 4.95 -10.49 -5.84
CA ASN A 102 4.07 -11.55 -6.31
C ASN A 102 4.75 -12.31 -7.44
N ASP A 103 4.71 -13.63 -7.43
CA ASP A 103 5.30 -14.47 -8.47
C ASP A 103 4.33 -14.81 -9.62
N GLY A 104 3.23 -14.06 -9.74
CA GLY A 104 2.15 -14.29 -10.71
C GLY A 104 1.23 -15.48 -10.36
N SER A 105 1.47 -16.10 -9.22
CA SER A 105 0.64 -17.20 -8.70
C SER A 105 0.13 -16.91 -7.29
N GLN A 106 0.07 -15.63 -6.92
CA GLN A 106 -0.33 -15.11 -5.61
C GLN A 106 0.52 -15.65 -4.45
N SER A 107 1.79 -15.97 -4.74
CA SER A 107 2.80 -16.31 -3.73
C SER A 107 3.70 -15.10 -3.49
N PHE A 108 3.70 -14.59 -2.27
CA PHE A 108 4.33 -13.33 -1.91
C PHE A 108 5.68 -13.54 -1.22
N THR A 109 6.70 -12.80 -1.67
CA THR A 109 8.03 -12.74 -1.04
C THR A 109 8.27 -11.36 -0.45
N GLU A 110 8.52 -11.27 0.87
CA GLU A 110 8.83 -10.00 1.53
C GLU A 110 10.21 -9.47 1.14
N ASN A 111 10.25 -8.25 0.61
CA ASN A 111 11.45 -7.47 0.34
C ASN A 111 11.44 -6.18 1.18
N VAL A 112 12.59 -5.78 1.68
CA VAL A 112 12.71 -4.62 2.58
C VAL A 112 13.19 -3.42 1.78
N ILE A 113 12.38 -2.36 1.72
CA ILE A 113 12.76 -1.06 1.16
C ILE A 113 13.64 -0.30 2.16
N ASP A 114 13.16 -0.16 3.42
CA ASP A 114 13.89 0.48 4.52
C ASP A 114 13.46 -0.14 5.85
N ASN A 115 14.42 -0.48 6.72
CA ASN A 115 14.18 -1.01 8.07
C ASN A 115 14.69 -0.06 9.17
N SER A 116 14.92 1.19 8.82
CA SER A 116 15.46 2.23 9.72
C SER A 116 14.63 3.53 9.71
N ILE A 117 13.49 3.52 9.04
CA ILE A 117 12.56 4.66 8.95
C ILE A 117 11.71 4.74 10.23
N ASP A 118 11.76 5.88 10.95
CA ASP A 118 11.13 6.00 12.27
C ASP A 118 9.64 6.36 12.16
N GLY A 119 8.80 5.34 12.25
CA GLY A 119 7.35 5.47 12.25
C GLY A 119 6.73 5.90 10.91
N PRO A 120 6.95 5.14 9.80
CA PRO A 120 6.30 5.43 8.54
C PRO A 120 4.78 5.30 8.68
N ALA A 121 4.07 6.25 8.05
CA ALA A 121 2.61 6.34 8.04
C ALA A 121 2.08 6.09 6.61
N ASN A 122 1.26 7.01 6.06
CA ASN A 122 0.78 6.89 4.69
C ASN A 122 1.91 7.18 3.69
N PHE A 123 1.77 6.62 2.51
CA PHE A 123 2.70 6.82 1.40
C PHE A 123 1.95 6.81 0.07
N ASP A 124 2.58 7.32 -0.96
CA ASP A 124 2.08 7.26 -2.32
C ASP A 124 3.14 6.69 -3.26
N VAL A 125 2.71 6.08 -4.37
CA VAL A 125 3.53 5.38 -5.33
C VAL A 125 3.27 5.94 -6.72
N LYS A 126 4.32 6.43 -7.38
CA LYS A 126 4.25 6.98 -8.74
C LYS A 126 5.63 6.96 -9.35
N ASP A 127 5.73 6.82 -10.67
CA ASP A 127 6.92 7.14 -11.45
C ASP A 127 7.11 8.67 -11.43
N VAL A 128 8.05 9.16 -10.62
CA VAL A 128 8.24 10.61 -10.37
C VAL A 128 9.22 11.22 -11.35
N ASP A 129 10.23 10.49 -11.78
CA ASP A 129 11.26 10.97 -12.69
C ASP A 129 11.08 10.48 -14.14
N GLU A 130 9.94 9.81 -14.42
CA GLU A 130 9.52 9.35 -15.74
C GLU A 130 10.52 8.34 -16.38
N ASP A 131 11.22 7.55 -15.54
CA ASP A 131 12.15 6.52 -16.02
C ASP A 131 11.47 5.16 -16.25
N GLY A 132 10.21 5.02 -15.85
CA GLY A 132 9.36 3.84 -16.02
C GLY A 132 9.22 2.99 -14.77
N ASP A 133 9.96 3.31 -13.70
CA ASP A 133 9.96 2.59 -12.44
C ASP A 133 9.16 3.34 -11.37
N PHE A 134 8.43 2.63 -10.54
CA PHE A 134 7.62 3.28 -9.50
C PHE A 134 8.47 3.67 -8.28
N ASP A 135 8.36 4.95 -7.91
CA ASP A 135 8.97 5.55 -6.74
C ASP A 135 7.98 5.66 -5.57
N LEU A 136 8.48 5.95 -4.36
CA LEU A 136 7.66 6.16 -3.19
C LEU A 136 7.92 7.51 -2.53
N VAL A 137 6.85 8.18 -2.11
CA VAL A 137 6.92 9.30 -1.15
C VAL A 137 6.22 8.87 0.13
N VAL A 138 6.89 9.04 1.28
CA VAL A 138 6.42 8.51 2.57
C VAL A 138 6.33 9.62 3.60
N ALA A 139 5.19 9.75 4.26
CA ALA A 139 5.03 10.55 5.46
C ALA A 139 5.58 9.77 6.67
N VAL A 140 6.55 10.34 7.39
CA VAL A 140 7.25 9.70 8.50
C VAL A 140 6.82 10.35 9.80
N LEU A 141 5.80 9.78 10.41
CA LEU A 141 5.05 10.40 11.51
C LEU A 141 5.89 10.64 12.77
N ASP A 142 6.69 9.65 13.16
CA ASP A 142 7.43 9.71 14.43
C ASP A 142 8.74 10.51 14.27
N ALA A 143 9.38 10.49 13.09
CA ALA A 143 10.52 11.35 12.76
C ALA A 143 10.13 12.80 12.42
N ASN A 144 8.87 13.07 12.06
CA ASN A 144 8.40 14.36 11.53
C ASN A 144 9.00 14.71 10.17
N ASP A 145 9.21 13.72 9.33
CA ASP A 145 9.85 13.84 8.02
C ASP A 145 8.87 13.54 6.88
N VAL A 146 9.21 14.01 5.69
CA VAL A 146 8.72 13.47 4.42
C VAL A 146 9.93 12.99 3.63
N VAL A 147 9.91 11.75 3.20
CA VAL A 147 11.02 11.13 2.46
C VAL A 147 10.57 10.62 1.11
N PHE A 148 11.48 10.66 0.16
CA PHE A 148 11.35 10.12 -1.18
C PHE A 148 12.31 8.94 -1.33
N TYR A 149 11.82 7.83 -1.87
CA TYR A 149 12.61 6.68 -2.26
C TYR A 149 12.57 6.56 -3.77
N GLN A 150 13.67 6.86 -4.42
CA GLN A 150 13.86 6.64 -5.84
C GLN A 150 14.20 5.17 -6.09
N ASN A 151 13.42 4.50 -6.93
CA ASN A 151 13.70 3.17 -7.45
C ASN A 151 14.64 3.31 -8.65
N ASP A 152 15.55 2.35 -8.85
CA ASP A 152 16.47 2.33 -10.01
C ASP A 152 16.10 1.24 -11.04
N GLY A 153 14.87 0.68 -10.92
CA GLY A 153 14.40 -0.41 -11.77
C GLY A 153 15.07 -1.77 -11.53
N SER A 154 15.86 -1.85 -10.48
CA SER A 154 16.53 -3.09 -10.06
C SER A 154 16.30 -3.37 -8.56
N GLU A 155 15.15 -2.95 -8.06
CA GLU A 155 14.71 -3.12 -6.67
C GLU A 155 15.60 -2.40 -5.64
N ASN A 156 16.46 -1.44 -6.07
CA ASN A 156 17.25 -0.65 -5.14
C ASN A 156 16.62 0.72 -4.95
N PHE A 157 16.37 1.07 -3.70
CA PHE A 157 15.74 2.31 -3.31
C PHE A 157 16.73 3.29 -2.70
N THR A 158 16.87 4.47 -3.32
CA THR A 158 17.70 5.55 -2.79
C THR A 158 16.84 6.52 -2.00
N LYS A 159 17.09 6.62 -0.68
CA LYS A 159 16.36 7.50 0.24
C LYS A 159 16.83 8.93 0.15
N ASN A 160 15.90 9.87 -0.06
CA ASN A 160 16.11 11.30 -0.03
C ASN A 160 15.08 11.96 0.91
N THR A 161 15.53 12.82 1.83
CA THR A 161 14.63 13.56 2.71
C THR A 161 14.15 14.81 1.98
N ILE A 162 12.82 14.94 1.81
CA ILE A 162 12.19 16.13 1.23
C ILE A 162 12.09 17.24 2.28
N ASP A 163 11.55 16.91 3.48
CA ASP A 163 11.42 17.81 4.61
C ASP A 163 11.69 17.04 5.91
N SER A 164 12.51 17.60 6.79
CA SER A 164 12.86 17.03 8.10
C SER A 164 12.29 17.81 9.28
N ASN A 165 11.26 18.63 9.05
CA ASN A 165 10.65 19.46 10.09
C ASN A 165 9.15 19.69 9.88
N LEU A 166 8.44 18.64 9.47
CA LEU A 166 7.00 18.63 9.27
C LEU A 166 6.31 17.85 10.42
N PRO A 167 5.98 18.52 11.55
CA PRO A 167 5.46 17.82 12.72
C PRO A 167 4.21 17.01 12.44
N ALA A 168 4.23 15.73 12.82
CA ALA A 168 3.13 14.80 12.67
C ALA A 168 2.66 14.60 11.20
N ALA A 169 3.61 14.52 10.26
CA ALA A 169 3.32 14.14 8.88
C ALA A 169 2.61 12.78 8.86
N ARG A 170 1.39 12.73 8.34
CA ARG A 170 0.55 11.53 8.38
C ARG A 170 0.17 11.03 7.02
N ASP A 171 0.05 11.94 6.06
CA ASP A 171 -0.43 11.64 4.73
C ASP A 171 0.35 12.45 3.69
N VAL A 172 0.55 11.85 2.54
CA VAL A 172 1.27 12.43 1.42
C VAL A 172 0.67 11.90 0.12
N ILE A 173 0.65 12.74 -0.90
CA ILE A 173 0.28 12.36 -2.27
C ILE A 173 1.29 12.95 -3.25
N ILE A 174 1.47 12.28 -4.36
CA ILE A 174 2.25 12.77 -5.50
C ILE A 174 1.27 13.30 -6.54
N ALA A 175 1.40 14.57 -6.90
CA ALA A 175 0.53 15.19 -7.89
C ALA A 175 1.25 16.28 -8.67
N ASP A 176 1.06 16.27 -9.98
CA ASP A 176 1.43 17.40 -10.85
C ASP A 176 0.51 18.59 -10.54
N SER A 177 1.06 19.61 -9.86
CA SER A 177 0.29 20.74 -9.36
C SER A 177 0.15 21.89 -10.36
N ASP A 178 0.96 21.93 -11.40
CA ASP A 178 0.95 23.00 -12.40
C ASP A 178 0.63 22.50 -13.83
N GLY A 179 0.49 21.22 -14.01
CA GLY A 179 0.09 20.58 -15.27
C GLY A 179 1.22 20.51 -16.31
N ASN A 180 2.47 20.53 -15.85
CA ASN A 180 3.64 20.48 -16.75
C ASN A 180 4.16 19.05 -16.99
N GLY A 181 3.68 18.08 -16.20
CA GLY A 181 3.98 16.64 -16.31
C GLY A 181 4.99 16.13 -15.30
N ASP A 182 5.59 17.00 -14.44
CA ASP A 182 6.56 16.60 -13.41
C ASP A 182 6.03 16.72 -11.99
#